data_5d23607caeb8d115e42d3ebd6a530d54
#
_entry.id   5d23607caeb8d115e42d3ebd6a530d54
#
_cell.length_a   1.000
_cell.length_b   1.000
_cell.length_c   1.000
_cell.angle_alpha   90.00
_cell.angle_beta   90.00
_cell.angle_gamma   90.00
#
_symmetry.space_group_name_H-M   'P 1'
#
loop_
_entity.id
_entity.type
_entity.pdbx_description
1 polymer ?
#
loop_
_entity_poly.entity_id
_entity_poly.type
_entity_poly.pdbx_seq_one_letter_code
_entity_poly.pdbx_strand_id
1 'polypeptide(L)'
;CITMGYMSIQTVAVFCGSKDGLDPAFLQEATDFGNLLGVTGMNLVYGGGNKGLMGAVANGAMAAGVKVIGVIPEVLTTWEHQHEGITELHVVSDMHVRKKMMYDLCDAALILPGGNGTLDELFEMLTWNTLKIHDKKIILLNCNGFYDHLVAHMQMMQAQGFLYESVEHRLIVATSAKEAVALLQSF
;
A
#
# COMPACT_ATOMS: atom_id res chain seq x y z
N CYS A 1 31.24 18.08 -4.89
CA CYS A 1 30.30 17.03 -5.29
C CYS A 1 29.46 16.66 -4.08
N ILE A 2 28.25 17.18 -4.05
CA ILE A 2 27.25 16.73 -3.06
C ILE A 2 26.64 15.49 -3.69
N THR A 3 27.00 14.31 -3.21
CA THR A 3 26.27 13.08 -3.48
C THR A 3 24.86 13.27 -2.91
N MET A 4 23.87 13.47 -3.77
CA MET A 4 22.47 13.27 -3.41
C MET A 4 22.36 11.82 -2.96
N GLY A 5 22.35 11.59 -1.65
CA GLY A 5 22.07 10.28 -1.11
C GLY A 5 20.65 9.90 -1.54
N TYR A 6 20.52 8.83 -2.29
CA TYR A 6 19.24 8.17 -2.49
C TYR A 6 18.74 7.80 -1.10
N MET A 7 17.67 8.44 -0.65
CA MET A 7 17.01 8.03 0.60
C MET A 7 16.33 6.70 0.31
N SER A 8 16.90 5.62 0.82
CA SER A 8 16.31 4.29 0.69
C SER A 8 14.92 4.25 1.34
N ILE A 9 13.98 3.52 0.74
CA ILE A 9 12.65 3.30 1.30
C ILE A 9 12.80 2.60 2.67
N GLN A 10 12.31 3.22 3.73
CA GLN A 10 12.36 2.70 5.10
C GLN A 10 11.01 2.15 5.55
N THR A 11 9.92 2.75 5.08
CA THR A 11 8.56 2.39 5.48
C THR A 11 7.64 2.37 4.26
N VAL A 12 6.92 1.27 4.09
CA VAL A 12 5.96 1.08 3.00
C VAL A 12 4.54 1.10 3.57
N ALA A 13 3.67 1.96 3.00
CA ALA A 13 2.25 1.87 3.26
C ALA A 13 1.62 0.77 2.40
N VAL A 14 0.79 -0.08 3.00
CA VAL A 14 0.03 -1.09 2.27
C VAL A 14 -1.46 -0.78 2.39
N PHE A 15 -2.11 -0.61 1.24
CA PHE A 15 -3.55 -0.45 1.10
C PHE A 15 -4.12 -1.70 0.44
N CYS A 16 -5.09 -2.33 1.08
CA CYS A 16 -5.63 -3.61 0.64
C CYS A 16 -7.03 -3.87 1.21
N GLY A 17 -7.67 -4.93 0.72
CA GLY A 17 -8.98 -5.33 1.19
C GLY A 17 -8.98 -5.87 2.63
N SER A 18 -10.09 -5.62 3.35
CA SER A 18 -10.41 -6.24 4.65
C SER A 18 -11.03 -7.64 4.52
N LYS A 19 -11.09 -8.16 3.31
CA LYS A 19 -11.55 -9.51 2.96
C LYS A 19 -10.47 -10.26 2.20
N ASP A 20 -10.53 -11.59 2.21
CA ASP A 20 -9.55 -12.45 1.54
C ASP A 20 -9.66 -12.40 -0.01
N GLY A 21 -10.85 -12.08 -0.52
CA GLY A 21 -11.19 -12.30 -1.92
C GLY A 21 -11.54 -13.77 -2.18
N LEU A 22 -11.83 -14.10 -3.43
CA LEU A 22 -12.17 -15.47 -3.84
C LEU A 22 -10.95 -16.25 -4.35
N ASP A 23 -9.98 -15.54 -4.93
CA ASP A 23 -8.74 -16.14 -5.42
C ASP A 23 -7.74 -16.25 -4.26
N PRO A 24 -7.31 -17.47 -3.89
CA PRO A 24 -6.35 -17.68 -2.81
C PRO A 24 -4.98 -17.03 -3.07
N ALA A 25 -4.66 -16.71 -4.31
CA ALA A 25 -3.43 -16.00 -4.66
C ALA A 25 -3.35 -14.61 -4.02
N PHE A 26 -4.47 -13.93 -3.81
CA PHE A 26 -4.48 -12.61 -3.18
C PHE A 26 -3.97 -12.66 -1.74
N LEU A 27 -4.43 -13.64 -0.98
CA LEU A 27 -3.99 -13.86 0.40
C LEU A 27 -2.51 -14.27 0.46
N GLN A 28 -2.10 -15.13 -0.48
CA GLN A 28 -0.71 -15.57 -0.58
C GLN A 28 0.24 -14.41 -0.89
N GLU A 29 -0.07 -13.57 -1.88
CA GLU A 29 0.75 -12.41 -2.26
C GLU A 29 0.84 -11.39 -1.11
N ALA A 30 -0.24 -11.17 -0.36
CA ALA A 30 -0.22 -10.31 0.81
C ALA A 30 0.70 -10.85 1.92
N THR A 31 0.63 -12.15 2.19
CA THR A 31 1.49 -12.83 3.17
C THR A 31 2.95 -12.79 2.73
N ASP A 32 3.22 -13.11 1.47
CA ASP A 32 4.57 -13.14 0.90
C ASP A 32 5.20 -11.73 0.92
N PHE A 33 4.44 -10.69 0.59
CA PHE A 33 4.93 -9.33 0.69
C PHE A 33 5.34 -8.99 2.12
N GLY A 34 4.49 -9.29 3.11
CA GLY A 34 4.82 -9.09 4.52
C GLY A 34 6.12 -9.80 4.93
N ASN A 35 6.25 -11.07 4.56
CA ASN A 35 7.45 -11.86 4.85
C ASN A 35 8.71 -11.29 4.18
N LEU A 36 8.60 -10.81 2.95
CA LEU A 36 9.74 -10.25 2.20
C LEU A 36 10.23 -8.92 2.76
N LEU A 37 9.41 -8.17 3.50
CA LEU A 37 9.86 -6.96 4.20
C LEU A 37 11.01 -7.25 5.17
N GLY A 38 11.04 -8.42 5.79
CA GLY A 38 12.13 -8.82 6.69
C GLY A 38 13.50 -8.90 6.00
N VAL A 39 13.54 -9.30 4.74
CA VAL A 39 14.78 -9.38 3.97
C VAL A 39 15.34 -7.99 3.64
N THR A 40 14.46 -7.01 3.49
CA THR A 40 14.82 -5.64 3.12
C THR A 40 15.01 -4.73 4.33
N GLY A 41 14.49 -5.11 5.49
CA GLY A 41 14.44 -4.28 6.69
C GLY A 41 13.44 -3.12 6.61
N MET A 42 12.56 -3.09 5.62
CA MET A 42 11.51 -2.08 5.50
C MET A 42 10.38 -2.32 6.50
N ASN A 43 9.88 -1.26 7.09
CA ASN A 43 8.74 -1.30 8.00
C ASN A 43 7.42 -1.25 7.24
N LEU A 44 6.35 -1.71 7.90
CA LEU A 44 4.98 -1.69 7.39
C LEU A 44 4.16 -0.63 8.10
N VAL A 45 3.42 0.20 7.35
CA VAL A 45 2.26 0.94 7.85
C VAL A 45 1.02 0.53 7.08
N TYR A 46 -0.10 0.27 7.78
CA TYR A 46 -1.32 -0.24 7.16
C TYR A 46 -2.58 0.14 7.96
N GLY A 47 -3.74 -0.31 7.52
CA GLY A 47 -5.04 0.06 8.07
C GLY A 47 -5.38 -0.45 9.48
N GLY A 48 -4.49 -1.23 10.13
CA GLY A 48 -4.67 -1.66 11.52
C GLY A 48 -5.62 -2.84 11.75
N GLY A 49 -6.30 -3.33 10.72
CA GLY A 49 -7.22 -4.47 10.82
C GLY A 49 -6.51 -5.83 10.90
N ASN A 50 -7.21 -6.84 11.45
CA ASN A 50 -6.71 -8.22 11.59
C ASN A 50 -7.41 -9.21 10.66
N LYS A 51 -8.18 -8.74 9.69
CA LYS A 51 -8.92 -9.58 8.74
C LYS A 51 -8.45 -9.38 7.31
N GLY A 52 -8.75 -10.36 6.47
CA GLY A 52 -8.49 -10.29 5.05
C GLY A 52 -7.02 -10.10 4.72
N LEU A 53 -6.74 -9.40 3.63
CA LEU A 53 -5.38 -9.12 3.20
C LEU A 53 -4.63 -8.22 4.19
N MET A 54 -5.34 -7.37 4.95
CA MET A 54 -4.73 -6.57 6.01
C MET A 54 -4.08 -7.45 7.09
N GLY A 55 -4.82 -8.44 7.61
CA GLY A 55 -4.29 -9.40 8.57
C GLY A 55 -3.14 -10.22 8.00
N ALA A 56 -3.25 -10.65 6.74
CA ALA A 56 -2.22 -11.45 6.08
C ALA A 56 -0.88 -10.70 5.95
N VAL A 57 -0.90 -9.47 5.45
CA VAL A 57 0.32 -8.68 5.28
C VAL A 57 0.95 -8.32 6.64
N ALA A 58 0.14 -7.95 7.63
CA ALA A 58 0.62 -7.63 8.98
C ALA A 58 1.26 -8.84 9.67
N ASN A 59 0.60 -10.02 9.61
CA ASN A 59 1.13 -11.25 10.18
C ASN A 59 2.44 -11.68 9.50
N GLY A 60 2.54 -11.57 8.17
CA GLY A 60 3.78 -11.84 7.44
C GLY A 60 4.91 -10.91 7.87
N ALA A 61 4.66 -9.61 7.97
CA ALA A 61 5.63 -8.61 8.39
C ALA A 61 6.09 -8.82 9.84
N MET A 62 5.16 -9.15 10.74
CA MET A 62 5.50 -9.47 12.14
C MET A 62 6.35 -10.74 12.25
N ALA A 63 6.01 -11.79 11.51
CA ALA A 63 6.80 -13.02 11.45
C ALA A 63 8.22 -12.76 10.91
N ALA A 64 8.38 -11.81 10.03
CA ALA A 64 9.66 -11.36 9.48
C ALA A 64 10.46 -10.42 10.42
N GLY A 65 9.89 -10.03 11.57
CA GLY A 65 10.55 -9.23 12.60
C GLY A 65 10.68 -7.74 12.30
N VAL A 66 9.94 -7.21 11.33
CA VAL A 66 9.93 -5.77 11.03
C VAL A 66 8.88 -5.03 11.86
N LYS A 67 9.07 -3.71 11.99
CA LYS A 67 8.10 -2.87 12.67
C LYS A 67 6.80 -2.78 11.87
N VAL A 68 5.66 -3.01 12.53
CA VAL A 68 4.32 -2.95 11.95
C VAL A 68 3.51 -1.89 12.67
N ILE A 69 3.07 -0.87 11.93
CA ILE A 69 2.29 0.26 12.42
C ILE A 69 0.89 0.18 11.82
N GLY A 70 -0.12 0.04 12.67
CA GLY A 70 -1.52 0.11 12.27
C GLY A 70 -2.10 1.49 12.53
N VAL A 71 -2.93 1.99 11.61
CA VAL A 71 -3.69 3.22 11.79
C VAL A 71 -5.16 2.93 11.53
N ILE A 72 -6.00 3.01 12.56
CA ILE A 72 -7.40 2.64 12.49
C ILE A 72 -8.29 3.76 13.06
N PRO A 73 -9.36 4.20 12.38
CA PRO A 73 -10.30 5.14 12.96
C PRO A 73 -11.21 4.44 13.97
N GLU A 74 -11.64 5.16 15.00
CA GLU A 74 -12.50 4.63 16.07
C GLU A 74 -13.72 3.87 15.52
N VAL A 75 -14.36 4.41 14.47
CA VAL A 75 -15.55 3.81 13.85
C VAL A 75 -15.29 2.41 13.27
N LEU A 76 -14.06 2.07 12.91
CA LEU A 76 -13.70 0.78 12.32
C LEU A 76 -13.11 -0.22 13.31
N THR A 77 -12.80 0.17 14.53
CA THR A 77 -12.15 -0.72 15.52
C THR A 77 -12.95 -2.00 15.78
N THR A 78 -14.29 -1.90 15.80
CA THR A 78 -15.17 -3.07 15.97
C THR A 78 -15.42 -3.83 14.67
N TRP A 79 -15.42 -3.15 13.52
CA TRP A 79 -15.74 -3.75 12.22
C TRP A 79 -14.57 -4.50 11.61
N GLU A 80 -13.39 -3.90 11.65
CA GLU A 80 -12.18 -4.47 11.05
C GLU A 80 -11.42 -5.36 12.03
N HIS A 81 -11.85 -5.46 13.29
CA HIS A 81 -11.16 -6.17 14.37
C HIS A 81 -9.69 -5.73 14.39
N GLN A 82 -9.41 -4.68 15.16
CA GLN A 82 -8.05 -4.18 15.31
C GLN A 82 -7.05 -5.30 15.63
N HIS A 83 -5.86 -5.18 15.10
CA HIS A 83 -4.81 -6.15 15.32
C HIS A 83 -4.07 -5.85 16.63
N GLU A 84 -4.19 -6.74 17.64
CA GLU A 84 -3.61 -6.52 18.97
C GLU A 84 -2.11 -6.86 19.07
N GLY A 85 -1.57 -7.60 18.10
CA GLY A 85 -0.19 -8.12 18.15
C GLY A 85 0.86 -7.27 17.43
N ILE A 86 0.48 -6.19 16.74
CA ILE A 86 1.40 -5.35 15.99
C ILE A 86 2.26 -4.43 16.88
N THR A 87 3.33 -3.86 16.31
CA THR A 87 4.29 -3.06 17.08
C THR A 87 3.68 -1.77 17.63
N GLU A 88 2.87 -1.09 16.83
CA GLU A 88 2.17 0.15 17.21
C GLU A 88 0.76 0.16 16.58
N LEU A 89 -0.23 0.60 17.36
CA LEU A 89 -1.58 0.83 16.87
C LEU A 89 -2.01 2.27 17.21
N HIS A 90 -2.28 3.06 16.19
CA HIS A 90 -2.81 4.41 16.34
C HIS A 90 -4.32 4.40 16.07
N VAL A 91 -5.11 4.68 17.09
CA VAL A 91 -6.55 4.89 16.95
C VAL A 91 -6.77 6.38 16.71
N VAL A 92 -7.43 6.72 15.61
CA VAL A 92 -7.61 8.10 15.16
C VAL A 92 -9.10 8.47 15.05
N SER A 93 -9.39 9.76 15.00
CA SER A 93 -10.77 10.27 15.06
C SER A 93 -11.61 9.92 13.83
N ASP A 94 -11.00 9.92 12.65
CA ASP A 94 -11.73 9.80 11.38
C ASP A 94 -10.84 9.29 10.23
N MET A 95 -11.49 9.06 9.07
CA MET A 95 -10.82 8.53 7.88
C MET A 95 -9.80 9.50 7.25
N HIS A 96 -9.99 10.82 7.38
CA HIS A 96 -9.05 11.78 6.82
C HIS A 96 -7.74 11.79 7.60
N VAL A 97 -7.85 11.78 8.93
CA VAL A 97 -6.69 11.67 9.83
C VAL A 97 -5.95 10.36 9.60
N ARG A 98 -6.68 9.23 9.43
CA ARG A 98 -6.10 7.92 9.10
C ARG A 98 -5.24 8.00 7.85
N LYS A 99 -5.83 8.41 6.73
CA LYS A 99 -5.13 8.46 5.43
C LYS A 99 -3.93 9.37 5.50
N LYS A 100 -4.10 10.59 6.03
CA LYS A 100 -3.00 11.54 6.16
C LYS A 100 -1.85 10.97 7.00
N MET A 101 -2.15 10.35 8.14
CA MET A 101 -1.12 9.75 9.00
C MET A 101 -0.37 8.62 8.27
N MET A 102 -1.06 7.74 7.56
CA MET A 102 -0.42 6.67 6.78
C MET A 102 0.48 7.25 5.69
N TYR A 103 0.03 8.30 4.99
CA TYR A 103 0.83 8.96 3.96
C TYR A 103 2.07 9.65 4.55
N ASP A 104 1.95 10.29 5.71
CA ASP A 104 3.08 10.95 6.37
C ASP A 104 4.13 9.95 6.88
N LEU A 105 3.71 8.77 7.31
CA LEU A 105 4.58 7.74 7.87
C LEU A 105 5.32 6.91 6.81
N CYS A 106 4.89 6.90 5.57
CA CYS A 106 5.49 6.07 4.53
C CYS A 106 6.41 6.84 3.58
N ASP A 107 7.33 6.12 2.97
CA ASP A 107 8.19 6.60 1.87
C ASP A 107 7.66 6.19 0.51
N ALA A 108 6.97 5.05 0.45
CA ALA A 108 6.32 4.49 -0.73
C ALA A 108 5.04 3.75 -0.35
N ALA A 109 4.21 3.44 -1.34
CA ALA A 109 2.97 2.70 -1.13
C ALA A 109 2.87 1.48 -2.05
N LEU A 110 2.27 0.41 -1.52
CA LEU A 110 1.84 -0.77 -2.26
C LEU A 110 0.33 -0.90 -2.18
N ILE A 111 -0.29 -1.09 -3.33
CA ILE A 111 -1.72 -1.34 -3.47
C ILE A 111 -1.91 -2.81 -3.81
N LEU A 112 -2.45 -3.58 -2.88
CA LEU A 112 -2.87 -4.97 -3.08
C LEU A 112 -4.34 -5.01 -3.54
N PRO A 113 -4.87 -6.17 -3.98
CA PRO A 113 -6.29 -6.31 -4.26
C PRO A 113 -7.18 -5.80 -3.13
N GLY A 114 -8.25 -5.11 -3.49
CA GLY A 114 -9.17 -4.52 -2.53
C GLY A 114 -10.42 -3.93 -3.17
N GLY A 115 -11.24 -3.30 -2.37
CA GLY A 115 -12.49 -2.67 -2.79
C GLY A 115 -12.39 -1.15 -2.90
N ASN A 116 -13.55 -0.50 -2.71
CA ASN A 116 -13.68 0.96 -2.87
C ASN A 116 -12.72 1.75 -1.95
N GLY A 117 -12.53 1.31 -0.70
CA GLY A 117 -11.61 1.98 0.23
C GLY A 117 -10.17 1.96 -0.26
N THR A 118 -9.72 0.81 -0.80
CA THR A 118 -8.39 0.68 -1.39
C THR A 118 -8.20 1.58 -2.61
N LEU A 119 -9.21 1.70 -3.46
CA LEU A 119 -9.18 2.61 -4.61
C LEU A 119 -9.26 4.08 -4.20
N ASP A 120 -10.01 4.43 -3.16
CA ASP A 120 -10.03 5.78 -2.60
C ASP A 120 -8.62 6.21 -2.15
N GLU A 121 -7.92 5.34 -1.43
CA GLU A 121 -6.55 5.56 -0.98
C GLU A 121 -5.56 5.69 -2.16
N LEU A 122 -5.68 4.82 -3.17
CA LEU A 122 -4.87 4.88 -4.39
C LEU A 122 -5.06 6.22 -5.12
N PHE A 123 -6.29 6.61 -5.41
CA PHE A 123 -6.56 7.82 -6.19
C PHE A 123 -6.24 9.09 -5.41
N GLU A 124 -6.39 9.10 -4.09
CA GLU A 124 -5.96 10.23 -3.28
C GLU A 124 -4.44 10.39 -3.33
N MET A 125 -3.65 9.32 -3.18
CA MET A 125 -2.19 9.38 -3.30
C MET A 125 -1.74 9.84 -4.70
N LEU A 126 -2.36 9.33 -5.76
CA LEU A 126 -2.08 9.77 -7.14
C LEU A 126 -2.39 11.25 -7.34
N THR A 127 -3.52 11.71 -6.79
CA THR A 127 -3.91 13.13 -6.84
C THR A 127 -2.91 14.00 -6.10
N TRP A 128 -2.45 13.59 -4.92
CA TRP A 128 -1.47 14.33 -4.14
C TRP A 128 -0.11 14.38 -4.82
N ASN A 129 0.31 13.32 -5.51
CA ASN A 129 1.49 13.33 -6.38
C ASN A 129 1.33 14.39 -7.50
N THR A 130 0.18 14.41 -8.18
CA THR A 130 -0.12 15.38 -9.23
C THR A 130 -0.07 16.82 -8.71
N LEU A 131 -0.58 17.05 -7.50
CA LEU A 131 -0.57 18.37 -6.84
C LEU A 131 0.79 18.71 -6.21
N LYS A 132 1.78 17.83 -6.30
CA LYS A 132 3.12 17.99 -5.71
C LYS A 132 3.11 18.17 -4.19
N ILE A 133 2.11 17.60 -3.53
CA ILE A 133 2.06 17.53 -2.06
C ILE A 133 3.10 16.54 -1.55
N HIS A 134 3.32 15.45 -2.30
CA HIS A 134 4.44 14.52 -2.14
C HIS A 134 4.85 13.94 -3.51
N ASP A 135 5.93 13.17 -3.56
CA ASP A 135 6.41 12.47 -4.76
C ASP A 135 6.71 10.98 -4.46
N LYS A 136 5.84 10.36 -3.66
CA LYS A 136 6.04 8.99 -3.22
C LYS A 136 5.76 8.00 -4.35
N LYS A 137 6.58 6.95 -4.43
CA LYS A 137 6.38 5.87 -5.40
C LYS A 137 5.16 5.03 -4.99
N ILE A 138 4.33 4.69 -5.97
CA ILE A 138 3.12 3.90 -5.79
C ILE A 138 3.22 2.67 -6.68
N ILE A 139 3.17 1.49 -6.08
CA ILE A 139 3.18 0.21 -6.77
C ILE A 139 1.78 -0.40 -6.69
N LEU A 140 1.24 -0.81 -7.83
CA LEU A 140 -0.01 -1.55 -7.94
C LEU A 140 0.31 -3.03 -8.16
N LEU A 141 -0.01 -3.88 -7.21
CA LEU A 141 0.18 -5.31 -7.34
C LEU A 141 -1.01 -5.92 -8.09
N ASN A 142 -0.80 -6.19 -9.36
CA ASN A 142 -1.80 -6.73 -10.29
C ASN A 142 -1.74 -8.27 -10.33
N CYS A 143 -2.00 -8.90 -9.17
CA CYS A 143 -2.06 -10.35 -9.07
C CYS A 143 -3.19 -10.91 -9.94
N ASN A 144 -2.85 -11.86 -10.81
CA ASN A 144 -3.80 -12.55 -11.70
C ASN A 144 -4.72 -11.61 -12.51
N GLY A 145 -4.23 -10.40 -12.86
CA GLY A 145 -4.98 -9.44 -13.66
C GLY A 145 -6.12 -8.75 -12.91
N PHE A 146 -6.14 -8.78 -11.58
CA PHE A 146 -7.21 -8.16 -10.78
C PHE A 146 -7.46 -6.69 -11.15
N TYR A 147 -6.40 -5.97 -11.48
CA TYR A 147 -6.46 -4.55 -11.82
C TYR A 147 -6.37 -4.24 -13.32
N ASP A 148 -6.45 -5.24 -14.22
CA ASP A 148 -6.32 -5.02 -15.67
C ASP A 148 -7.29 -3.95 -16.19
N HIS A 149 -8.56 -4.03 -15.79
CA HIS A 149 -9.58 -3.06 -16.21
C HIS A 149 -9.36 -1.66 -15.61
N LEU A 150 -8.83 -1.58 -14.39
CA LEU A 150 -8.47 -0.30 -13.77
C LEU A 150 -7.32 0.37 -14.54
N VAL A 151 -6.26 -0.37 -14.83
CA VAL A 151 -5.10 0.12 -15.59
C VAL A 151 -5.55 0.56 -16.99
N ALA A 152 -6.36 -0.24 -17.67
CA ALA A 152 -6.92 0.12 -18.98
C ALA A 152 -7.77 1.40 -18.91
N HIS A 153 -8.57 1.58 -17.86
CA HIS A 153 -9.34 2.81 -17.67
C HIS A 153 -8.44 4.02 -17.43
N MET A 154 -7.39 3.89 -16.64
CA MET A 154 -6.43 4.97 -16.40
C MET A 154 -5.68 5.36 -17.68
N GLN A 155 -5.32 4.40 -18.52
CA GLN A 155 -4.76 4.66 -19.85
C GLN A 155 -5.77 5.39 -20.76
N MET A 156 -7.05 5.06 -20.67
CA MET A 156 -8.11 5.79 -21.39
C MET A 156 -8.22 7.24 -20.89
N MET A 157 -8.16 7.47 -19.57
CA MET A 157 -8.15 8.83 -19.01
C MET A 157 -6.97 9.65 -19.56
N GLN A 158 -5.79 9.04 -19.66
CA GLN A 158 -4.62 9.67 -20.27
C GLN A 158 -4.82 9.97 -21.75
N ALA A 159 -5.30 9.00 -22.53
CA ALA A 159 -5.54 9.15 -23.97
C ALA A 159 -6.59 10.24 -24.29
N GLN A 160 -7.56 10.43 -23.39
CA GLN A 160 -8.59 11.48 -23.51
C GLN A 160 -8.13 12.85 -22.93
N GLY A 161 -6.88 12.97 -22.47
CA GLY A 161 -6.31 14.23 -21.99
C GLY A 161 -6.75 14.67 -20.60
N PHE A 162 -7.27 13.76 -19.76
CA PHE A 162 -7.68 14.08 -18.39
C PHE A 162 -6.54 14.00 -17.37
N LEU A 163 -5.38 13.46 -17.73
CA LEU A 163 -4.21 13.37 -16.85
C LEU A 163 -3.13 14.38 -17.27
N TYR A 164 -2.51 15.01 -16.30
CA TYR A 164 -1.41 15.97 -16.51
C TYR A 164 -0.07 15.29 -16.82
N GLU A 165 0.08 14.02 -16.43
CA GLU A 165 1.29 13.21 -16.63
C GLU A 165 0.88 11.80 -17.07
N SER A 166 1.84 11.03 -17.63
CA SER A 166 1.56 9.65 -17.99
C SER A 166 1.35 8.77 -16.75
N VAL A 167 0.49 7.76 -16.88
CA VAL A 167 0.17 6.84 -15.77
C VAL A 167 1.44 6.19 -15.23
N GLU A 168 2.33 5.76 -16.13
CA GLU A 168 3.55 5.02 -15.79
C GLU A 168 4.56 5.84 -14.99
N HIS A 169 4.48 7.19 -15.03
CA HIS A 169 5.33 8.04 -14.20
C HIS A 169 4.92 8.01 -12.72
N ARG A 170 3.65 7.70 -12.43
CA ARG A 170 3.09 7.79 -11.08
C ARG A 170 2.69 6.44 -10.49
N LEU A 171 2.32 5.48 -11.33
CA LEU A 171 1.87 4.17 -10.91
C LEU A 171 2.70 3.09 -11.60
N ILE A 172 3.39 2.29 -10.80
CA ILE A 172 4.21 1.19 -11.28
C ILE A 172 3.43 -0.11 -11.04
N VAL A 173 3.26 -0.91 -12.08
CA VAL A 173 2.54 -2.18 -11.97
C VAL A 173 3.53 -3.30 -11.70
N ALA A 174 3.28 -4.08 -10.65
CA ALA A 174 3.99 -5.33 -10.36
C ALA A 174 3.01 -6.50 -10.42
N THR A 175 3.47 -7.68 -10.77
CA THR A 175 2.64 -8.89 -10.90
C THR A 175 2.72 -9.81 -9.69
N SER A 176 3.70 -9.59 -8.81
CA SER A 176 3.93 -10.41 -7.62
C SER A 176 4.56 -9.59 -6.47
N ALA A 177 4.44 -10.10 -5.26
CA ALA A 177 5.09 -9.54 -4.08
C ALA A 177 6.61 -9.44 -4.25
N LYS A 178 7.23 -10.44 -4.85
CA LYS A 178 8.68 -10.45 -5.12
C LYS A 178 9.10 -9.32 -6.05
N GLU A 179 8.34 -9.09 -7.12
CA GLU A 179 8.59 -7.99 -8.05
C GLU A 179 8.38 -6.63 -7.37
N ALA A 180 7.31 -6.50 -6.58
CA ALA A 180 7.04 -5.26 -5.83
C ALA A 180 8.18 -4.90 -4.87
N VAL A 181 8.72 -5.89 -4.13
CA VAL A 181 9.87 -5.67 -3.24
C VAL A 181 11.13 -5.30 -4.02
N ALA A 182 11.41 -5.95 -5.15
CA ALA A 182 12.55 -5.61 -6.00
C ALA A 182 12.46 -4.17 -6.52
N LEU A 183 11.28 -3.72 -6.92
CA LEU A 183 11.02 -2.34 -7.33
C LEU A 183 11.26 -1.35 -6.17
N LEU A 184 10.76 -1.64 -4.97
CA LEU A 184 10.97 -0.80 -3.78
C LEU A 184 12.45 -0.64 -3.43
N GLN A 185 13.27 -1.68 -3.64
CA GLN A 185 14.71 -1.63 -3.40
C GLN A 185 15.47 -0.84 -4.47
N SER A 186 14.86 -0.61 -5.63
CA SER A 186 15.49 0.11 -6.75
C SER A 186 15.30 1.63 -6.69
N PHE A 187 14.47 2.13 -5.77
CA PHE A 187 14.21 3.56 -5.55
C PHE A 187 15.14 4.10 -4.48
#